data_56df12c4f605450f2d1152088eb47c77
#
_entry.id   56df12c4f605450f2d1152088eb47c77
#
_cell.length_a   1.000
_cell.length_b   1.000
_cell.length_c   1.000
_cell.angle_alpha   90.00
_cell.angle_beta   90.00
_cell.angle_gamma   90.00
#
_symmetry.space_group_name_H-M   'P 1'
#
loop_
_entity.id
_entity.type
_entity.pdbx_description
1 polymer ?
#
loop_
_entity_poly.entity_id
_entity_poly.type
_entity_poly.pdbx_seq_one_letter_code
_entity_poly.pdbx_strand_id
1 'polypeptide(L)'
;GLVDAITRTLSERGEVLDSASPKLATIRREIRVAHDRLMTRLQKYITDPRSASMLQENIITQRDGRYVIPLRAENKGKIKAIIHDQSSSGATLFVEPIPIVEANNELRELQLKERDEERRVLAELSAQVAQHADEIVWGVETLAQLDLAFAKAKYAEELHASEPIFHETLNVKRSTFNVKLIHARHPLLDQSTVV
;
A
#
# COMPACT_ATOMS: atom_id res chain seq x y z
N GLY A 1 -12.06 -9.26 17.21
CA GLY A 1 -10.77 -9.94 17.17
C GLY A 1 -9.78 -9.20 16.26
N LEU A 2 -8.58 -9.80 16.06
CA LEU A 2 -7.52 -9.18 15.25
C LEU A 2 -7.98 -8.95 13.79
N VAL A 3 -8.67 -9.90 13.20
CA VAL A 3 -9.20 -9.78 11.83
C VAL A 3 -10.14 -8.58 11.71
N ASP A 4 -11.04 -8.39 12.66
CA ASP A 4 -11.95 -7.24 12.65
C ASP A 4 -11.20 -5.90 12.82
N ALA A 5 -10.12 -5.89 13.61
CA ALA A 5 -9.27 -4.72 13.74
C ALA A 5 -8.58 -4.37 12.41
N ILE A 6 -8.06 -5.37 11.71
CA ILE A 6 -7.43 -5.21 10.40
C ILE A 6 -8.43 -4.70 9.36
N THR A 7 -9.58 -5.36 9.20
CA THR A 7 -10.60 -4.99 8.21
C THR A 7 -11.25 -3.64 8.46
N ARG A 8 -11.34 -3.21 9.73
CA ARG A 8 -11.80 -1.87 10.07
C ARG A 8 -10.75 -0.80 9.76
N THR A 9 -9.48 -1.15 9.80
CA THR A 9 -8.36 -0.21 9.66
C THR A 9 -7.88 -0.10 8.22
N LEU A 10 -7.83 -1.21 7.50
CA LEU A 10 -7.26 -1.29 6.16
C LEU A 10 -8.28 -1.75 5.12
N SER A 11 -8.23 -1.13 3.94
CA SER A 11 -8.93 -1.60 2.76
C SER A 11 -8.23 -2.83 2.15
N GLU A 12 -8.88 -3.52 1.22
CA GLU A 12 -8.25 -4.63 0.44
C GLU A 12 -7.01 -4.18 -0.34
N ARG A 13 -6.86 -2.88 -0.62
CA ARG A 13 -5.70 -2.28 -1.30
C ARG A 13 -4.60 -1.82 -0.33
N GLY A 14 -4.79 -2.01 0.99
CA GLY A 14 -3.84 -1.59 2.01
C GLY A 14 -3.92 -0.11 2.38
N GLU A 15 -4.97 0.62 1.97
CA GLU A 15 -5.18 2.02 2.35
C GLU A 15 -5.82 2.10 3.74
N VAL A 16 -5.40 3.08 4.55
CA VAL A 16 -6.00 3.32 5.86
C VAL A 16 -7.39 3.95 5.71
N LEU A 17 -8.41 3.30 6.26
CA LEU A 17 -9.79 3.71 6.17
C LEU A 17 -10.15 4.83 7.18
N ASP A 18 -11.18 5.61 6.89
CA ASP A 18 -11.74 6.59 7.83
C ASP A 18 -12.26 5.93 9.12
N SER A 19 -12.72 4.67 9.01
CA SER A 19 -13.16 3.84 10.15
C SER A 19 -12.05 3.41 11.11
N ALA A 20 -10.78 3.59 10.72
CA ALA A 20 -9.63 3.25 11.54
C ALA A 20 -9.57 4.06 12.84
N SER A 21 -9.94 5.35 12.78
CA SER A 21 -9.95 6.24 13.94
C SER A 21 -10.98 7.37 13.74
N PRO A 22 -11.80 7.71 14.76
CA PRO A 22 -12.68 8.87 14.71
C PRO A 22 -11.92 10.18 14.48
N LYS A 23 -10.70 10.26 14.99
CA LYS A 23 -9.80 11.40 14.80
C LYS A 23 -9.35 11.51 13.34
N LEU A 24 -8.98 10.40 12.71
CA LEU A 24 -8.62 10.36 11.29
C LEU A 24 -9.78 10.81 10.40
N ALA A 25 -10.98 10.29 10.66
CA ALA A 25 -12.20 10.69 9.94
C ALA A 25 -12.48 12.20 10.06
N THR A 26 -12.22 12.78 11.24
CA THR A 26 -12.40 14.21 11.48
C THR A 26 -11.34 15.01 10.71
N ILE A 27 -10.07 14.68 10.81
CA ILE A 27 -8.97 15.34 10.09
C ILE A 27 -9.22 15.32 8.58
N ARG A 28 -9.61 14.18 8.00
CA ARG A 28 -9.89 14.06 6.57
C ARG A 28 -11.07 14.92 6.12
N ARG A 29 -12.06 15.07 6.99
CA ARG A 29 -13.17 16.00 6.73
C ARG A 29 -12.69 17.46 6.74
N GLU A 30 -11.85 17.83 7.71
CA GLU A 30 -11.26 19.16 7.79
C GLU A 30 -10.36 19.45 6.56
N ILE A 31 -9.59 18.47 6.10
CA ILE A 31 -8.79 18.57 4.85
C ILE A 31 -9.69 18.89 3.66
N ARG A 32 -10.80 18.17 3.48
CA ARG A 32 -11.74 18.44 2.38
C ARG A 32 -12.27 19.86 2.45
N VAL A 33 -12.70 20.33 3.63
CA VAL A 33 -13.21 21.68 3.82
C VAL A 33 -12.13 22.75 3.57
N ALA A 34 -10.91 22.55 4.08
CA ALA A 34 -9.80 23.47 3.87
C ALA A 34 -9.40 23.51 2.39
N HIS A 35 -9.34 22.37 1.72
CA HIS A 35 -9.08 22.28 0.29
C HIS A 35 -10.14 23.02 -0.55
N ASP A 36 -11.42 22.82 -0.28
CA ASP A 36 -12.50 23.49 -1.02
C ASP A 36 -12.47 25.01 -0.83
N ARG A 37 -12.18 25.48 0.40
CA ARG A 37 -11.98 26.92 0.68
C ARG A 37 -10.79 27.49 -0.09
N LEU A 38 -9.68 26.77 -0.11
CA LEU A 38 -8.48 27.13 -0.84
C LEU A 38 -8.76 27.23 -2.34
N MET A 39 -9.39 26.20 -2.92
CA MET A 39 -9.77 26.17 -4.34
C MET A 39 -10.70 27.33 -4.69
N THR A 40 -11.71 27.59 -3.86
CA THR A 40 -12.65 28.72 -4.07
C THR A 40 -11.91 30.08 -4.08
N ARG A 41 -10.91 30.26 -3.21
CA ARG A 41 -10.12 31.51 -3.17
C ARG A 41 -9.22 31.62 -4.41
N LEU A 42 -8.56 30.54 -4.82
CA LEU A 42 -7.71 30.52 -6.01
C LEU A 42 -8.51 30.69 -7.30
N GLN A 43 -9.74 30.11 -7.35
CA GLN A 43 -10.64 30.23 -8.50
C GLN A 43 -10.92 31.72 -8.84
N LYS A 44 -11.02 32.59 -7.83
CA LYS A 44 -11.21 34.03 -8.05
C LYS A 44 -10.06 34.66 -8.86
N TYR A 45 -8.83 34.20 -8.68
CA TYR A 45 -7.69 34.73 -9.43
C TYR A 45 -7.71 34.29 -10.90
N ILE A 46 -8.19 33.08 -11.22
CA ILE A 46 -8.22 32.58 -12.59
C ILE A 46 -9.48 32.99 -13.35
N THR A 47 -10.51 33.48 -12.64
CA THR A 47 -11.76 33.94 -13.25
C THR A 47 -11.91 35.47 -13.30
N ASP A 48 -11.27 36.21 -12.40
CA ASP A 48 -11.29 37.69 -12.45
C ASP A 48 -10.51 38.17 -13.69
N PRO A 49 -11.12 38.96 -14.60
CA PRO A 49 -10.49 39.38 -15.83
C PRO A 49 -9.14 40.12 -15.65
N ARG A 50 -8.96 40.82 -14.52
CA ARG A 50 -7.73 41.54 -14.23
C ARG A 50 -6.57 40.59 -13.93
N SER A 51 -6.78 39.64 -13.03
CA SER A 51 -5.74 38.67 -12.68
C SER A 51 -5.57 37.62 -13.76
N ALA A 52 -6.65 37.13 -14.38
CA ALA A 52 -6.60 36.15 -15.45
C ALA A 52 -5.77 36.61 -16.66
N SER A 53 -5.83 37.91 -17.05
CA SER A 53 -5.02 38.45 -18.14
C SER A 53 -3.51 38.44 -17.85
N MET A 54 -3.11 38.36 -16.57
CA MET A 54 -1.72 38.30 -16.15
C MET A 54 -1.15 36.89 -16.08
N LEU A 55 -2.04 35.86 -16.12
CA LEU A 55 -1.66 34.46 -16.05
C LEU A 55 -1.21 33.94 -17.40
N GLN A 56 -0.32 32.96 -17.39
CA GLN A 56 0.08 32.21 -18.57
C GLN A 56 -1.05 31.31 -19.04
N GLU A 57 -1.72 30.64 -18.07
CA GLU A 57 -2.88 29.78 -18.25
C GLU A 57 -3.82 30.00 -17.07
N ASN A 58 -5.14 29.90 -17.30
CA ASN A 58 -6.13 30.08 -16.23
C ASN A 58 -6.38 28.74 -15.49
N ILE A 59 -5.32 28.22 -14.89
CA ILE A 59 -5.32 26.95 -14.15
C ILE A 59 -4.76 27.14 -12.74
N ILE A 60 -5.13 26.21 -11.85
CA ILE A 60 -4.51 26.03 -10.55
C ILE A 60 -3.61 24.79 -10.63
N THR A 61 -2.39 24.90 -10.16
CA THR A 61 -1.43 23.78 -10.15
C THR A 61 -0.77 23.62 -8.79
N GLN A 62 0.04 22.60 -8.61
CA GLN A 62 0.83 22.41 -7.40
C GLN A 62 2.32 22.51 -7.68
N ARG A 63 3.06 23.14 -6.73
CA ARG A 63 4.51 23.12 -6.66
C ARG A 63 4.91 22.90 -5.19
N ASP A 64 5.75 21.90 -4.93
CA ASP A 64 6.22 21.54 -3.58
C ASP A 64 5.10 21.38 -2.54
N GLY A 65 3.98 20.81 -2.99
CA GLY A 65 2.80 20.55 -2.15
C GLY A 65 1.95 21.80 -1.86
N ARG A 66 2.22 22.94 -2.51
CA ARG A 66 1.43 24.19 -2.40
C ARG A 66 0.64 24.43 -3.68
N TYR A 67 -0.57 24.92 -3.54
CA TYR A 67 -1.40 25.34 -4.67
C TYR A 67 -1.00 26.75 -5.12
N VAL A 68 -0.69 26.87 -6.40
CA VAL A 68 -0.14 28.07 -7.04
C VAL A 68 -0.84 28.35 -8.37
N ILE A 69 -0.65 29.56 -8.91
CA ILE A 69 -1.13 29.97 -10.23
C ILE A 69 0.06 30.33 -11.12
N PRO A 70 0.00 30.04 -12.45
CA PRO A 70 1.06 30.34 -13.39
C PRO A 70 0.97 31.79 -13.85
N LEU A 71 1.81 32.67 -13.33
CA LEU A 71 1.93 34.09 -13.69
C LEU A 71 2.92 34.25 -14.83
N ARG A 72 2.62 35.08 -15.86
CA ARG A 72 3.60 35.49 -16.86
C ARG A 72 4.73 36.27 -16.21
N ALA A 73 5.98 35.96 -16.55
CA ALA A 73 7.14 36.61 -15.96
C ALA A 73 7.16 38.16 -16.10
N GLU A 74 6.61 38.67 -17.23
CA GLU A 74 6.45 40.12 -17.49
C GLU A 74 5.49 40.82 -16.50
N ASN A 75 4.63 40.03 -15.82
CA ASN A 75 3.68 40.52 -14.83
C ASN A 75 4.20 40.39 -13.38
N LYS A 76 5.49 40.03 -13.21
CA LYS A 76 6.13 39.95 -11.89
C LYS A 76 5.90 41.22 -11.09
N GLY A 77 5.41 41.09 -9.86
CA GLY A 77 5.13 42.20 -8.95
C GLY A 77 3.77 42.88 -9.11
N LYS A 78 3.00 42.58 -10.18
CA LYS A 78 1.62 43.12 -10.32
C LYS A 78 0.64 42.41 -9.38
N ILE A 79 0.89 41.15 -9.05
CA ILE A 79 0.21 40.43 -7.99
C ILE A 79 1.19 40.23 -6.84
N LYS A 80 0.80 40.64 -5.61
CA LYS A 80 1.60 40.38 -4.40
C LYS A 80 1.55 38.89 -4.11
N ALA A 81 2.64 38.17 -4.36
CA ALA A 81 2.72 36.73 -4.27
C ALA A 81 4.13 36.25 -3.91
N ILE A 82 4.22 35.04 -3.39
CA ILE A 82 5.47 34.30 -3.22
C ILE A 82 5.71 33.48 -4.50
N ILE A 83 6.93 33.52 -5.01
CA ILE A 83 7.35 32.70 -6.16
C ILE A 83 7.88 31.38 -5.60
N HIS A 84 7.29 30.26 -5.99
CA HIS A 84 7.73 28.93 -5.59
C HIS A 84 8.59 28.24 -6.64
N ASP A 85 8.30 28.52 -7.91
CA ASP A 85 8.99 27.85 -9.01
C ASP A 85 8.95 28.71 -10.28
N GLN A 86 9.77 28.36 -11.27
CA GLN A 86 9.83 28.99 -12.58
C GLN A 86 9.93 27.95 -13.67
N SER A 87 9.27 28.19 -14.80
CA SER A 87 9.43 27.32 -15.97
C SER A 87 10.87 27.34 -16.50
N SER A 88 11.31 26.28 -17.15
CA SER A 88 12.67 26.16 -17.72
C SER A 88 13.01 27.26 -18.72
N SER A 89 12.01 27.82 -19.42
CA SER A 89 12.19 28.99 -20.32
C SER A 89 12.22 30.33 -19.59
N GLY A 90 11.92 30.36 -18.31
CA GLY A 90 11.79 31.60 -17.52
C GLY A 90 10.52 32.42 -17.79
N ALA A 91 9.68 32.01 -18.75
CA ALA A 91 8.50 32.76 -19.17
C ALA A 91 7.32 32.71 -18.16
N THR A 92 7.29 31.70 -17.29
CA THR A 92 6.20 31.47 -16.33
C THR A 92 6.77 31.39 -14.91
N LEU A 93 6.15 32.11 -13.99
CA LEU A 93 6.42 32.05 -12.55
C LEU A 93 5.24 31.35 -11.88
N PHE A 94 5.52 30.31 -11.10
CA PHE A 94 4.50 29.65 -10.29
C PHE A 94 4.40 30.36 -8.95
N VAL A 95 3.31 31.10 -8.76
CA VAL A 95 3.19 32.05 -7.65
C VAL A 95 2.03 31.69 -6.74
N GLU A 96 2.25 31.93 -5.44
CA GLU A 96 1.24 31.85 -4.40
C GLU A 96 0.84 33.25 -3.97
N PRO A 97 -0.37 33.73 -4.28
CA PRO A 97 -0.83 35.04 -3.82
C PRO A 97 -0.81 35.13 -2.29
N ILE A 98 -0.38 36.28 -1.74
CA ILE A 98 -0.27 36.45 -0.28
C ILE A 98 -1.55 36.10 0.48
N PRO A 99 -2.79 36.43 0.01
CA PRO A 99 -4.02 36.06 0.69
C PRO A 99 -4.31 34.54 0.69
N ILE A 100 -3.53 33.75 -0.05
CA ILE A 100 -3.68 32.29 -0.18
C ILE A 100 -2.71 31.53 0.75
N VAL A 101 -1.62 32.17 1.18
CA VAL A 101 -0.55 31.54 1.98
C VAL A 101 -1.10 30.87 3.24
N GLU A 102 -1.97 31.56 3.97
CA GLU A 102 -2.56 31.02 5.20
C GLU A 102 -3.42 29.76 4.94
N ALA A 103 -4.22 29.78 3.86
CA ALA A 103 -5.05 28.61 3.50
C ALA A 103 -4.20 27.42 3.03
N ASN A 104 -3.11 27.66 2.32
CA ASN A 104 -2.16 26.61 1.98
C ASN A 104 -1.45 26.05 3.23
N ASN A 105 -1.11 26.91 4.20
CA ASN A 105 -0.50 26.49 5.46
C ASN A 105 -1.49 25.62 6.27
N GLU A 106 -2.74 26.07 6.41
CA GLU A 106 -3.80 25.31 7.09
C GLU A 106 -3.97 23.90 6.47
N LEU A 107 -4.07 23.84 5.15
CA LEU A 107 -4.17 22.56 4.45
C LEU A 107 -2.95 21.67 4.71
N ARG A 108 -1.75 22.23 4.66
CA ARG A 108 -0.52 21.49 4.91
C ARG A 108 -0.43 20.95 6.34
N GLU A 109 -0.82 21.75 7.33
CA GLU A 109 -0.86 21.32 8.72
C GLU A 109 -1.84 20.16 8.93
N LEU A 110 -3.01 20.22 8.29
CA LEU A 110 -3.98 19.13 8.36
C LEU A 110 -3.46 17.85 7.70
N GLN A 111 -2.76 17.95 6.57
CA GLN A 111 -2.13 16.80 5.91
C GLN A 111 -1.02 16.17 6.77
N LEU A 112 -0.27 16.98 7.52
CA LEU A 112 0.71 16.45 8.46
C LEU A 112 0.03 15.73 9.62
N LYS A 113 -1.04 16.31 10.18
CA LYS A 113 -1.86 15.66 11.23
C LYS A 113 -2.46 14.34 10.75
N GLU A 114 -2.93 14.27 9.52
CA GLU A 114 -3.43 13.02 8.90
C GLU A 114 -2.33 11.95 8.90
N ARG A 115 -1.16 12.29 8.35
CA ARG A 115 -0.01 11.38 8.27
C ARG A 115 0.44 10.86 9.64
N ASP A 116 0.45 11.74 10.64
CA ASP A 116 0.83 11.36 12.00
C ASP A 116 -0.21 10.44 12.64
N GLU A 117 -1.51 10.71 12.40
CA GLU A 117 -2.60 9.86 12.89
C GLU A 117 -2.61 8.49 12.18
N GLU A 118 -2.37 8.44 10.87
CA GLU A 118 -2.21 7.18 10.12
C GLU A 118 -1.07 6.34 10.70
N ARG A 119 0.09 6.97 10.94
CA ARG A 119 1.24 6.28 11.55
C ARG A 119 0.90 5.73 12.93
N ARG A 120 0.18 6.50 13.76
CA ARG A 120 -0.25 6.06 15.08
C ARG A 120 -1.15 4.83 15.00
N VAL A 121 -2.17 4.89 14.15
CA VAL A 121 -3.13 3.80 13.94
C VAL A 121 -2.43 2.54 13.43
N LEU A 122 -1.54 2.67 12.45
CA LEU A 122 -0.77 1.54 11.91
C LEU A 122 0.19 0.96 12.96
N ALA A 123 0.81 1.79 13.80
CA ALA A 123 1.67 1.31 14.88
C ALA A 123 0.87 0.51 15.93
N GLU A 124 -0.32 0.98 16.31
CA GLU A 124 -1.21 0.26 17.23
C GLU A 124 -1.67 -1.08 16.63
N LEU A 125 -2.05 -1.11 15.35
CA LEU A 125 -2.43 -2.34 14.68
C LEU A 125 -1.26 -3.31 14.59
N SER A 126 -0.07 -2.83 14.24
CA SER A 126 1.16 -3.63 14.20
C SER A 126 1.50 -4.24 15.56
N ALA A 127 1.32 -3.47 16.65
CA ALA A 127 1.53 -3.98 18.00
C ALA A 127 0.52 -5.10 18.36
N GLN A 128 -0.73 -4.99 17.91
CA GLN A 128 -1.72 -6.06 18.09
C GLN A 128 -1.34 -7.34 17.31
N VAL A 129 -0.88 -7.19 16.07
CA VAL A 129 -0.39 -8.33 15.27
C VAL A 129 0.81 -8.98 15.94
N ALA A 130 1.76 -8.18 16.45
CA ALA A 130 2.96 -8.67 17.12
C ALA A 130 2.65 -9.52 18.38
N GLN A 131 1.56 -9.24 19.09
CA GLN A 131 1.12 -10.05 20.23
C GLN A 131 0.71 -11.48 19.84
N HIS A 132 0.34 -11.71 18.58
CA HIS A 132 -0.07 -13.00 18.03
C HIS A 132 0.94 -13.60 17.06
N ALA A 133 2.17 -13.03 16.98
CA ALA A 133 3.15 -13.41 15.97
C ALA A 133 3.50 -14.90 16.02
N ASP A 134 3.75 -15.45 17.22
CA ASP A 134 4.11 -16.86 17.40
C ASP A 134 2.99 -17.80 16.98
N GLU A 135 1.74 -17.45 17.31
CA GLU A 135 0.55 -18.23 16.92
C GLU A 135 0.37 -18.23 15.39
N ILE A 136 0.60 -17.07 14.75
CA ILE A 136 0.50 -16.92 13.29
C ILE A 136 1.59 -17.75 12.60
N VAL A 137 2.85 -17.65 13.06
CA VAL A 137 3.98 -18.42 12.51
C VAL A 137 3.73 -19.90 12.65
N TRP A 138 3.36 -20.37 13.85
CA TRP A 138 3.04 -21.77 14.07
C TRP A 138 1.86 -22.26 13.20
N GLY A 139 0.84 -21.42 13.06
CA GLY A 139 -0.29 -21.73 12.18
C GLY A 139 0.12 -21.91 10.72
N VAL A 140 0.98 -21.04 10.19
CA VAL A 140 1.49 -21.14 8.81
C VAL A 140 2.35 -22.40 8.63
N GLU A 141 3.23 -22.72 9.60
CA GLU A 141 4.06 -23.94 9.56
C GLU A 141 3.20 -25.21 9.59
N THR A 142 2.17 -25.21 10.44
CA THR A 142 1.22 -26.35 10.52
C THR A 142 0.45 -26.52 9.23
N LEU A 143 -0.03 -25.43 8.63
CA LEU A 143 -0.73 -25.48 7.34
C LEU A 143 0.18 -25.98 6.23
N ALA A 144 1.45 -25.57 6.20
CA ALA A 144 2.42 -26.08 5.22
C ALA A 144 2.66 -27.59 5.35
N GLN A 145 2.72 -28.12 6.59
CA GLN A 145 2.84 -29.55 6.83
C GLN A 145 1.60 -30.31 6.38
N LEU A 146 0.41 -29.79 6.65
CA LEU A 146 -0.86 -30.36 6.19
C LEU A 146 -0.96 -30.38 4.66
N ASP A 147 -0.63 -29.26 4.01
CA ASP A 147 -0.63 -29.15 2.55
C ASP A 147 0.31 -30.18 1.92
N LEU A 148 1.52 -30.32 2.46
CA LEU A 148 2.47 -31.35 2.03
C LEU A 148 1.92 -32.78 2.21
N ALA A 149 1.24 -33.05 3.34
CA ALA A 149 0.65 -34.36 3.59
C ALA A 149 -0.47 -34.67 2.59
N PHE A 150 -1.34 -33.70 2.32
CA PHE A 150 -2.40 -33.86 1.32
C PHE A 150 -1.85 -33.98 -0.10
N ALA A 151 -0.81 -33.23 -0.46
CA ALA A 151 -0.14 -33.36 -1.75
C ALA A 151 0.47 -34.74 -1.96
N LYS A 152 1.14 -35.27 -0.92
CA LYS A 152 1.66 -36.67 -0.94
C LYS A 152 0.56 -37.71 -1.05
N ALA A 153 -0.53 -37.57 -0.31
CA ALA A 153 -1.66 -38.49 -0.35
C ALA A 153 -2.30 -38.51 -1.75
N LYS A 154 -2.57 -37.32 -2.32
CA LYS A 154 -3.12 -37.20 -3.67
C LYS A 154 -2.19 -37.82 -4.73
N TYR A 155 -0.89 -37.54 -4.61
CA TYR A 155 0.11 -38.12 -5.51
C TYR A 155 0.19 -39.67 -5.39
N ALA A 156 0.12 -40.21 -4.16
CA ALA A 156 0.09 -41.65 -3.94
C ALA A 156 -1.18 -42.29 -4.54
N GLU A 157 -2.32 -41.61 -4.45
CA GLU A 157 -3.57 -42.06 -5.07
C GLU A 157 -3.47 -42.11 -6.61
N GLU A 158 -2.95 -41.04 -7.23
CA GLU A 158 -2.72 -40.97 -8.67
C GLU A 158 -1.77 -42.07 -9.18
N LEU A 159 -0.76 -42.45 -8.40
CA LEU A 159 0.20 -43.48 -8.73
C LEU A 159 -0.24 -44.88 -8.32
N HIS A 160 -1.38 -45.05 -7.66
CA HIS A 160 -1.78 -46.31 -7.01
C HIS A 160 -0.69 -46.88 -6.10
N ALA A 161 -0.02 -45.97 -5.37
CA ALA A 161 1.14 -46.30 -4.54
C ALA A 161 0.72 -47.00 -3.24
N SER A 162 1.58 -47.85 -2.73
CA SER A 162 1.42 -48.52 -1.43
C SER A 162 2.41 -47.95 -0.42
N GLU A 163 2.04 -47.98 0.86
CA GLU A 163 2.92 -47.56 1.95
C GLU A 163 4.21 -48.39 1.97
N PRO A 164 5.40 -47.76 2.06
CA PRO A 164 6.64 -48.50 2.14
C PRO A 164 6.79 -49.21 3.51
N ILE A 165 7.21 -50.46 3.48
CA ILE A 165 7.46 -51.25 4.69
C ILE A 165 8.95 -51.12 5.03
N PHE A 166 9.25 -50.56 6.19
CA PHE A 166 10.60 -50.47 6.71
C PHE A 166 10.84 -51.64 7.66
N HIS A 167 11.86 -52.46 7.37
CA HIS A 167 12.33 -53.49 8.27
C HIS A 167 13.52 -52.97 9.05
N GLU A 168 13.42 -52.88 10.38
CA GLU A 168 14.53 -52.62 11.25
C GLU A 168 15.44 -53.87 11.28
N THR A 169 16.56 -53.82 10.58
CA THR A 169 17.62 -54.82 10.71
C THR A 169 18.49 -54.44 11.88
N LEU A 170 18.34 -55.07 13.02
CA LEU A 170 19.06 -54.85 14.28
C LEU A 170 20.56 -55.16 14.24
N ASN A 171 21.16 -55.48 13.05
CA ASN A 171 22.58 -55.79 12.92
C ASN A 171 23.19 -55.17 11.66
N VAL A 172 23.51 -53.89 11.72
CA VAL A 172 24.23 -53.20 10.64
C VAL A 172 25.71 -53.17 10.92
N LYS A 173 26.44 -54.24 10.63
CA LYS A 173 27.90 -54.19 10.50
C LYS A 173 28.40 -53.90 9.07
N ARG A 174 27.52 -53.82 8.07
CA ARG A 174 27.80 -53.33 6.71
C ARG A 174 26.50 -52.77 6.11
N SER A 175 26.52 -51.50 5.76
CA SER A 175 25.42 -50.78 5.14
C SER A 175 25.17 -51.23 3.68
N THR A 176 24.51 -52.31 3.50
CA THR A 176 23.86 -52.62 2.23
C THR A 176 22.35 -52.38 2.43
N PHE A 177 21.87 -51.24 1.97
CA PHE A 177 20.44 -51.00 1.90
C PHE A 177 19.87 -51.96 0.83
N ASN A 178 19.12 -52.96 1.26
CA ASN A 178 18.38 -53.81 0.35
C ASN A 178 17.02 -53.13 0.10
N VAL A 179 16.88 -52.54 -1.08
CA VAL A 179 15.59 -52.02 -1.56
C VAL A 179 14.93 -53.10 -2.40
N LYS A 180 13.80 -53.61 -1.93
CA LYS A 180 12.98 -54.53 -2.71
C LYS A 180 11.78 -53.78 -3.29
N LEU A 181 11.78 -53.58 -4.60
CA LEU A 181 10.72 -52.94 -5.34
C LEU A 181 9.78 -54.05 -5.91
N ILE A 182 8.49 -54.00 -5.56
CA ILE A 182 7.48 -54.94 -6.07
C ILE A 182 6.53 -54.12 -6.95
N HIS A 183 6.41 -54.48 -8.22
CA HIS A 183 5.58 -53.78 -9.21
C HIS A 183 5.89 -52.25 -9.28
N ALA A 184 7.15 -51.92 -9.18
CA ALA A 184 7.59 -50.51 -9.22
C ALA A 184 7.34 -49.88 -10.61
N ARG A 185 6.75 -48.70 -10.60
CA ARG A 185 6.48 -47.88 -11.79
C ARG A 185 7.21 -46.56 -11.70
N HIS A 186 7.72 -46.09 -12.82
CA HIS A 186 8.35 -44.76 -12.86
C HIS A 186 7.27 -43.69 -12.93
N PRO A 187 7.26 -42.69 -12.02
CA PRO A 187 6.17 -41.71 -11.91
C PRO A 187 6.02 -40.78 -13.13
N LEU A 188 7.06 -40.64 -13.95
CA LEU A 188 7.05 -39.80 -15.16
C LEU A 188 6.72 -40.58 -16.45
N LEU A 189 6.48 -41.90 -16.36
CA LEU A 189 6.10 -42.70 -17.50
C LEU A 189 4.56 -42.88 -17.52
N ASP A 190 4.01 -43.00 -18.72
CA ASP A 190 2.59 -43.27 -18.91
C ASP A 190 2.21 -44.56 -18.22
N GLN A 191 1.38 -44.45 -17.16
CA GLN A 191 0.97 -45.60 -16.32
C GLN A 191 0.09 -46.59 -17.06
N SER A 192 -0.46 -46.23 -18.21
CA SER A 192 -1.27 -47.13 -19.06
C SER A 192 -0.41 -48.02 -19.97
N THR A 193 0.85 -47.69 -20.22
CA THR A 193 1.76 -48.38 -21.18
C THR A 193 2.89 -49.14 -20.51
N VAL A 194 3.14 -48.90 -19.21
CA VAL A 194 4.24 -49.57 -18.46
C VAL A 194 3.67 -50.76 -17.69
N VAL A 195 4.14 -51.92 -18.03
CA VAL A 195 3.83 -53.21 -17.33
C VAL A 195 4.86 -53.46 -16.24
#